data_6d5eeb373d9cbdaa58201681137e12b0
#
_entry.id   6d5eeb373d9cbdaa58201681137e12b0
#
_cell.length_a   1.000
_cell.length_b   1.000
_cell.length_c   1.000
_cell.angle_alpha   90.00
_cell.angle_beta   90.00
_cell.angle_gamma   90.00
#
_symmetry.space_group_name_H-M   'P 1'
#
loop_
_entity.id
_entity.type
_entity.pdbx_description
1 polymer ?
#
loop_
_entity_poly.entity_id
_entity_poly.type
_entity_poly.pdbx_seq_one_letter_code
_entity_poly.pdbx_strand_id
1 'polypeptide(L)'
;GADINMVVLATTTPDKQCPATASTVQDALGITGGAFDVQAACSGFVYGLAIADGLIATGAEHVLVIGTDTLSNITDWSDRGTAILFADGSGSMVLSATHGAGNILATSLGSDGSLEQLLYAEHDGGNLTMNGREVFRKAVMVMVNTSNDAMAKAGVTIDDISLVVPHQANIRIIQAACKR
;
A
#
# COMPACT_ATOMS: atom_id res chain seq x y z
N GLY A 1 -18.97 11.10 7.78
CA GLY A 1 -19.05 10.24 6.58
C GLY A 1 -19.73 10.92 5.40
N ALA A 2 -20.58 11.90 5.63
CA ALA A 2 -21.44 12.49 4.58
C ALA A 2 -20.68 13.19 3.43
N ASP A 3 -19.43 13.59 3.66
CA ASP A 3 -18.65 14.36 2.67
C ASP A 3 -17.68 13.49 1.86
N ILE A 4 -17.54 12.21 2.19
CA ILE A 4 -16.66 11.30 1.44
C ILE A 4 -17.35 10.84 0.15
N ASN A 5 -16.70 11.05 -0.99
CA ASN A 5 -17.22 10.68 -2.31
C ASN A 5 -16.81 9.26 -2.75
N MET A 6 -15.66 8.79 -2.30
CA MET A 6 -15.10 7.51 -2.70
C MET A 6 -14.36 6.84 -1.55
N VAL A 7 -14.40 5.51 -1.52
CA VAL A 7 -13.58 4.67 -0.64
C VAL A 7 -12.67 3.79 -1.49
N VAL A 8 -11.36 3.91 -1.30
CA VAL A 8 -10.34 3.06 -1.91
C VAL A 8 -9.68 2.26 -0.79
N LEU A 9 -9.87 0.96 -0.77
CA LEU A 9 -9.33 0.09 0.27
C LEU A 9 -8.30 -0.86 -0.32
N ALA A 10 -7.06 -0.73 0.14
CA ALA A 10 -5.97 -1.62 -0.24
C ALA A 10 -5.88 -2.78 0.75
N THR A 11 -6.04 -3.99 0.25
CA THR A 11 -5.94 -5.22 1.05
C THR A 11 -5.48 -6.42 0.23
N THR A 12 -4.75 -7.31 0.87
CA THR A 12 -4.39 -8.65 0.36
C THR A 12 -5.30 -9.73 0.96
N THR A 13 -6.01 -9.38 2.03
CA THR A 13 -6.86 -10.28 2.82
C THR A 13 -8.29 -9.75 2.91
N PRO A 14 -9.01 -9.63 1.77
CA PRO A 14 -10.39 -9.16 1.79
C PRO A 14 -11.28 -10.13 2.59
N ASP A 15 -12.32 -9.61 3.25
CA ASP A 15 -13.26 -10.42 4.01
C ASP A 15 -13.98 -11.48 3.16
N LYS A 16 -14.21 -11.14 1.88
CA LYS A 16 -14.90 -11.97 0.90
C LYS A 16 -14.27 -11.77 -0.47
N GLN A 17 -14.40 -12.79 -1.30
CA GLN A 17 -14.07 -12.65 -2.71
C GLN A 17 -15.00 -11.65 -3.43
N CYS A 18 -16.25 -11.51 -2.97
CA CYS A 18 -17.27 -10.60 -3.48
C CYS A 18 -18.37 -10.45 -2.41
N PRO A 19 -18.86 -9.24 -2.15
CA PRO A 19 -18.43 -7.94 -2.67
C PRO A 19 -17.09 -7.47 -2.09
N ALA A 20 -16.57 -6.34 -2.58
CA ALA A 20 -15.38 -5.69 -2.05
C ALA A 20 -15.55 -5.33 -0.57
N THR A 21 -14.50 -5.49 0.24
CA THR A 21 -14.47 -5.08 1.66
C THR A 21 -14.74 -3.58 1.80
N ALA A 22 -14.27 -2.77 0.86
CA ALA A 22 -14.54 -1.33 0.80
C ALA A 22 -16.04 -1.01 0.81
N SER A 23 -16.89 -1.84 0.17
CA SER A 23 -18.34 -1.64 0.15
C SER A 23 -18.97 -1.83 1.53
N THR A 24 -18.49 -2.79 2.31
CA THR A 24 -18.92 -3.01 3.69
C THR A 24 -18.52 -1.84 4.60
N VAL A 25 -17.29 -1.34 4.42
CA VAL A 25 -16.80 -0.17 5.17
C VAL A 25 -17.57 1.10 4.79
N GLN A 26 -17.86 1.27 3.50
CA GLN A 26 -18.65 2.39 2.96
C GLN A 26 -20.03 2.45 3.60
N ASP A 27 -20.73 1.32 3.65
CA ASP A 27 -22.07 1.22 4.28
C ASP A 27 -22.00 1.49 5.79
N ALA A 28 -21.05 0.89 6.49
CA ALA A 28 -20.87 1.07 7.93
C ALA A 28 -20.56 2.53 8.32
N LEU A 29 -19.92 3.30 7.45
CA LEU A 29 -19.62 4.72 7.65
C LEU A 29 -20.73 5.65 7.15
N GLY A 30 -21.78 5.13 6.53
CA GLY A 30 -22.86 5.92 5.94
C GLY A 30 -22.39 6.78 4.76
N ILE A 31 -21.41 6.33 4.01
CA ILE A 31 -20.91 6.99 2.81
C ILE A 31 -21.79 6.58 1.64
N THR A 32 -22.19 7.52 0.79
CA THR A 32 -23.06 7.25 -0.38
C THR A 32 -22.31 7.13 -1.69
N GLY A 33 -21.00 7.39 -1.69
CA GLY A 33 -20.14 7.33 -2.87
C GLY A 33 -19.72 5.92 -3.26
N GLY A 34 -18.89 5.81 -4.29
CA GLY A 34 -18.33 4.55 -4.76
C GLY A 34 -17.31 3.95 -3.81
N ALA A 35 -17.17 2.61 -3.85
CA ALA A 35 -16.20 1.90 -3.02
C ALA A 35 -15.64 0.68 -3.77
N PHE A 36 -14.34 0.44 -3.67
CA PHE A 36 -13.68 -0.71 -4.28
C PHE A 36 -12.36 -1.06 -3.58
N ASP A 37 -11.97 -2.32 -3.70
CA ASP A 37 -10.70 -2.82 -3.20
C ASP A 37 -9.60 -2.71 -4.27
N VAL A 38 -8.36 -2.51 -3.81
CA VAL A 38 -7.13 -2.55 -4.61
C VAL A 38 -6.19 -3.58 -4.02
N GLN A 39 -5.64 -4.44 -4.86
CA GLN A 39 -4.66 -5.41 -4.45
C GLN A 39 -3.30 -5.11 -5.12
N ALA A 40 -2.35 -4.66 -4.30
CA ALA A 40 -0.95 -4.44 -4.69
C ALA A 40 -0.01 -4.79 -3.52
N ALA A 41 -0.38 -5.78 -2.73
CA ALA A 41 0.34 -6.28 -1.56
C ALA A 41 0.84 -5.11 -0.67
N CYS A 42 2.07 -5.18 -0.19
CA CYS A 42 2.68 -4.17 0.70
C CYS A 42 2.74 -2.75 0.10
N SER A 43 2.57 -2.60 -1.22
CA SER A 43 2.51 -1.30 -1.90
C SER A 43 1.08 -0.76 -2.02
N GLY A 44 0.07 -1.52 -1.60
CA GLY A 44 -1.35 -1.21 -1.82
C GLY A 44 -1.75 0.19 -1.37
N PHE A 45 -1.28 0.65 -0.22
CA PHE A 45 -1.59 2.00 0.27
C PHE A 45 -1.05 3.10 -0.67
N VAL A 46 0.18 2.95 -1.19
CA VAL A 46 0.77 3.92 -2.14
C VAL A 46 0.01 3.91 -3.47
N TYR A 47 -0.39 2.73 -3.96
CA TYR A 47 -1.29 2.62 -5.12
C TYR A 47 -2.63 3.29 -4.84
N GLY A 48 -3.20 3.08 -3.65
CA GLY A 48 -4.43 3.74 -3.21
C GLY A 48 -4.33 5.27 -3.22
N LEU A 49 -3.19 5.83 -2.75
CA LEU A 49 -2.94 7.27 -2.81
C LEU A 49 -2.87 7.79 -4.24
N ALA A 50 -2.17 7.10 -5.13
CA ALA A 50 -2.09 7.48 -6.55
C ALA A 50 -3.45 7.42 -7.25
N ILE A 51 -4.28 6.40 -6.94
CA ILE A 51 -5.64 6.28 -7.45
C ILE A 51 -6.52 7.42 -6.92
N ALA A 52 -6.45 7.72 -5.61
CA ALA A 52 -7.22 8.78 -4.99
C ALA A 52 -6.89 10.16 -5.58
N ASP A 53 -5.62 10.43 -5.84
CA ASP A 53 -5.17 11.66 -6.54
C ASP A 53 -5.79 11.75 -7.93
N GLY A 54 -5.78 10.65 -8.69
CA GLY A 54 -6.45 10.57 -9.99
C GLY A 54 -7.97 10.77 -9.92
N LEU A 55 -8.64 10.23 -8.90
CA LEU A 55 -10.07 10.43 -8.67
C LEU A 55 -10.39 11.89 -8.35
N ILE A 56 -9.55 12.55 -7.54
CA ILE A 56 -9.68 13.99 -7.24
C ILE A 56 -9.48 14.81 -8.50
N ALA A 57 -8.49 14.48 -9.32
CA ALA A 57 -8.27 15.16 -10.60
C ALA A 57 -9.46 15.02 -11.56
N THR A 58 -10.30 14.01 -11.40
CA THR A 58 -11.52 13.78 -12.21
C THR A 58 -12.82 14.25 -11.51
N GLY A 59 -12.72 14.93 -10.37
CA GLY A 59 -13.84 15.63 -9.74
C GLY A 59 -14.34 15.07 -8.41
N ALA A 60 -13.67 14.07 -7.81
CA ALA A 60 -13.95 13.71 -6.43
C ALA A 60 -13.44 14.80 -5.49
N GLU A 61 -14.24 15.16 -4.47
CA GLU A 61 -13.83 16.18 -3.48
C GLU A 61 -13.06 15.55 -2.31
N HIS A 62 -13.53 14.40 -1.82
CA HIS A 62 -12.93 13.69 -0.70
C HIS A 62 -12.86 12.19 -0.98
N VAL A 63 -11.68 11.61 -0.88
CA VAL A 63 -11.43 10.18 -1.07
C VAL A 63 -10.86 9.59 0.21
N LEU A 64 -11.52 8.60 0.79
CA LEU A 64 -11.01 7.83 1.92
C LEU A 64 -10.13 6.70 1.37
N VAL A 65 -8.84 6.74 1.68
CA VAL A 65 -7.88 5.67 1.38
C VAL A 65 -7.63 4.87 2.65
N ILE A 66 -7.77 3.56 2.55
CA ILE A 66 -7.56 2.62 3.66
C ILE A 66 -6.53 1.59 3.21
N GLY A 67 -5.55 1.31 4.04
CA GLY A 67 -4.69 0.13 3.91
C GLY A 67 -4.98 -0.78 5.10
N THR A 68 -5.37 -2.03 4.85
CA THR A 68 -5.72 -2.96 5.92
C THR A 68 -5.43 -4.39 5.48
N ASP A 69 -4.82 -5.14 6.38
CA ASP A 69 -4.60 -6.57 6.20
C ASP A 69 -4.78 -7.33 7.51
N THR A 70 -5.31 -8.55 7.42
CA THR A 70 -5.34 -9.56 8.46
C THR A 70 -4.40 -10.70 8.06
N LEU A 71 -3.10 -10.40 7.98
CA LEU A 71 -2.09 -11.36 7.51
C LEU A 71 -1.96 -12.58 8.42
N SER A 72 -2.43 -12.49 9.67
CA SER A 72 -2.55 -13.62 10.58
C SER A 72 -3.36 -14.78 10.00
N ASN A 73 -4.32 -14.50 9.11
CA ASN A 73 -5.18 -15.50 8.46
C ASN A 73 -4.43 -16.35 7.42
N ILE A 74 -3.35 -15.84 6.86
CA ILE A 74 -2.56 -16.49 5.80
C ILE A 74 -1.10 -16.72 6.23
N THR A 75 -0.78 -16.56 7.51
CA THR A 75 0.56 -16.80 8.05
C THR A 75 0.70 -18.24 8.49
N ASP A 76 1.77 -18.92 8.06
CA ASP A 76 2.15 -20.22 8.62
C ASP A 76 2.80 -20.03 9.99
N TRP A 77 2.04 -20.28 11.06
CA TRP A 77 2.49 -20.14 12.43
C TRP A 77 3.54 -21.18 12.84
N SER A 78 3.75 -22.24 12.06
CA SER A 78 4.81 -23.23 12.26
C SER A 78 6.15 -22.79 11.66
N ASP A 79 6.13 -21.92 10.64
CA ASP A 79 7.34 -21.36 10.04
C ASP A 79 7.80 -20.09 10.80
N ARG A 80 8.81 -20.25 11.63
CA ARG A 80 9.41 -19.15 12.39
C ARG A 80 10.07 -18.08 11.51
N GLY A 81 10.34 -18.38 10.24
CA GLY A 81 10.95 -17.45 9.30
C GLY A 81 9.96 -16.39 8.81
N THR A 82 8.70 -16.73 8.71
CA THR A 82 7.60 -15.87 8.26
C THR A 82 6.71 -15.37 9.40
N ALA A 83 6.38 -16.22 10.37
CA ALA A 83 5.43 -15.89 11.45
C ALA A 83 5.81 -14.65 12.27
N ILE A 84 7.10 -14.34 12.40
CA ILE A 84 7.58 -13.16 13.13
C ILE A 84 7.52 -11.85 12.33
N LEU A 85 7.19 -11.90 11.05
CA LEU A 85 7.27 -10.74 10.13
C LEU A 85 5.90 -10.20 9.75
N PHE A 86 4.87 -11.04 9.76
CA PHE A 86 3.53 -10.67 9.31
C PHE A 86 2.60 -10.45 10.49
N ALA A 87 1.79 -9.39 10.40
CA ALA A 87 0.85 -9.00 11.44
C ALA A 87 -0.40 -8.36 10.83
N ASP A 88 -1.44 -8.23 11.64
CA ASP A 88 -2.66 -7.52 11.28
C ASP A 88 -2.48 -6.02 11.54
N GLY A 89 -3.06 -5.22 10.68
CA GLY A 89 -3.00 -3.78 10.85
C GLY A 89 -3.91 -3.04 9.89
N SER A 90 -4.30 -1.84 10.29
CA SER A 90 -5.09 -0.93 9.46
C SER A 90 -4.65 0.50 9.69
N GLY A 91 -4.66 1.28 8.61
CA GLY A 91 -4.45 2.72 8.64
C GLY A 91 -5.24 3.39 7.53
N SER A 92 -5.65 4.62 7.74
CA SER A 92 -6.45 5.35 6.75
C SER A 92 -6.10 6.83 6.69
N MET A 93 -6.41 7.44 5.55
CA MET A 93 -6.22 8.85 5.28
C MET A 93 -7.35 9.35 4.38
N VAL A 94 -7.78 10.58 4.59
CA VAL A 94 -8.68 11.27 3.66
C VAL A 94 -7.86 12.24 2.81
N LEU A 95 -7.92 12.05 1.50
CA LEU A 95 -7.43 13.01 0.53
C LEU A 95 -8.58 13.95 0.14
N SER A 96 -8.28 15.24 0.11
CA SER A 96 -9.27 16.27 -0.23
C SER A 96 -8.77 17.10 -1.40
N ALA A 97 -9.68 17.46 -2.30
CA ALA A 97 -9.40 18.41 -3.37
C ALA A 97 -8.94 19.76 -2.79
N THR A 98 -7.94 20.35 -3.41
CA THR A 98 -7.44 21.69 -3.06
C THR A 98 -7.49 22.61 -4.26
N HIS A 99 -7.58 23.91 -4.01
CA HIS A 99 -7.42 24.90 -5.08
C HIS A 99 -5.92 25.13 -5.32
N GLY A 100 -5.46 24.85 -6.53
CA GLY A 100 -4.05 25.01 -6.94
C GLY A 100 -3.28 23.68 -6.98
N ALA A 101 -1.96 23.76 -6.81
CA ALA A 101 -1.11 22.58 -6.82
C ALA A 101 -1.41 21.67 -5.61
N GLY A 102 -1.56 20.37 -5.87
CA GLY A 102 -1.78 19.37 -4.82
C GLY A 102 -0.53 19.15 -3.97
N ASN A 103 -0.71 18.41 -2.86
CA ASN A 103 0.38 18.03 -1.95
C ASN A 103 1.10 16.73 -2.36
N ILE A 104 0.51 15.93 -3.26
CA ILE A 104 1.19 14.78 -3.88
C ILE A 104 1.95 15.30 -5.10
N LEU A 105 3.25 15.47 -4.96
CA LEU A 105 4.08 16.04 -6.01
C LEU A 105 4.41 15.06 -7.13
N ALA A 106 4.61 13.80 -6.78
CA ALA A 106 4.87 12.74 -7.73
C ALA A 106 4.62 11.36 -7.13
N THR A 107 4.38 10.38 -7.99
CA THR A 107 4.31 8.96 -7.63
C THR A 107 5.24 8.12 -8.50
N SER A 108 5.82 7.08 -7.91
CA SER A 108 6.59 6.05 -8.62
C SER A 108 6.01 4.69 -8.28
N LEU A 109 5.34 4.09 -9.25
CA LEU A 109 4.72 2.77 -9.13
C LEU A 109 5.42 1.79 -10.07
N GLY A 110 5.51 0.52 -9.67
CA GLY A 110 6.11 -0.52 -10.48
C GLY A 110 5.72 -1.91 -10.01
N SER A 111 5.86 -2.87 -10.89
CA SER A 111 5.63 -4.29 -10.61
C SER A 111 6.62 -5.14 -11.41
N ASP A 112 7.07 -6.24 -10.83
CA ASP A 112 7.91 -7.24 -11.50
C ASP A 112 7.33 -8.63 -11.27
N GLY A 113 6.44 -9.07 -12.17
CA GLY A 113 5.79 -10.38 -12.10
C GLY A 113 6.77 -11.56 -12.22
N SER A 114 7.99 -11.36 -12.70
CA SER A 114 9.00 -12.42 -12.76
C SER A 114 9.49 -12.85 -11.36
N LEU A 115 9.18 -12.07 -10.33
CA LEU A 115 9.56 -12.30 -8.94
C LEU A 115 8.43 -12.90 -8.09
N GLU A 116 7.30 -13.25 -8.70
CA GLU A 116 6.11 -13.80 -8.02
C GLU A 116 6.49 -14.90 -7.01
N GLN A 117 7.31 -15.85 -7.41
CA GLN A 117 7.70 -17.00 -6.59
C GLN A 117 8.59 -16.65 -5.37
N LEU A 118 8.96 -15.39 -5.18
CA LEU A 118 9.74 -14.97 -4.01
C LEU A 118 8.89 -14.70 -2.77
N LEU A 119 7.64 -14.29 -2.97
CA LEU A 119 6.67 -14.02 -1.90
C LEU A 119 5.26 -14.14 -2.47
N TYR A 120 4.53 -15.15 -2.05
CA TYR A 120 3.18 -15.41 -2.54
C TYR A 120 2.34 -16.15 -1.48
N ALA A 121 1.04 -16.13 -1.67
CA ALA A 121 0.08 -17.00 -1.02
C ALA A 121 -0.89 -17.53 -2.08
N GLU A 122 -1.16 -18.83 -2.06
CA GLU A 122 -2.12 -19.46 -2.97
C GLU A 122 -3.55 -19.07 -2.61
N HIS A 123 -4.42 -19.00 -3.62
CA HIS A 123 -5.79 -18.52 -3.45
C HIS A 123 -6.68 -19.45 -2.63
N ASP A 124 -6.37 -20.73 -2.58
CA ASP A 124 -7.18 -21.77 -1.94
C ASP A 124 -6.87 -21.97 -0.43
N GLY A 125 -6.58 -20.91 0.29
CA GLY A 125 -6.26 -20.94 1.71
C GLY A 125 -4.81 -21.35 1.99
N GLY A 126 -3.93 -21.18 1.02
CA GLY A 126 -2.49 -21.36 1.18
C GLY A 126 -1.87 -20.29 2.09
N ASN A 127 -0.87 -20.72 2.86
CA ASN A 127 -0.10 -19.81 3.70
C ASN A 127 0.90 -18.99 2.86
N LEU A 128 1.30 -17.85 3.41
CA LEU A 128 2.39 -17.04 2.85
C LEU A 128 3.70 -17.85 2.79
N THR A 129 4.24 -17.93 1.60
CA THR A 129 5.55 -18.53 1.32
C THR A 129 6.53 -17.44 0.92
N MET A 130 7.73 -17.42 1.52
CA MET A 130 8.69 -16.37 1.29
C MET A 130 10.13 -16.87 1.21
N ASN A 131 10.84 -16.46 0.15
CA ASN A 131 12.29 -16.51 0.10
C ASN A 131 12.88 -15.23 0.73
N GLY A 132 12.97 -15.18 2.04
CA GLY A 132 13.31 -13.97 2.79
C GLY A 132 14.64 -13.32 2.39
N ARG A 133 15.64 -14.10 1.97
CA ARG A 133 16.96 -13.57 1.53
C ARG A 133 16.85 -12.79 0.21
N GLU A 134 16.14 -13.34 -0.77
CA GLU A 134 15.99 -12.69 -2.07
C GLU A 134 15.00 -11.52 -1.97
N VAL A 135 13.92 -11.66 -1.20
CA VAL A 135 12.99 -10.55 -0.91
C VAL A 135 13.73 -9.38 -0.27
N PHE A 136 14.60 -9.64 0.73
CA PHE A 136 15.41 -8.60 1.36
C PHE A 136 16.26 -7.82 0.35
N ARG A 137 17.00 -8.54 -0.51
CA ARG A 137 17.86 -7.92 -1.52
C ARG A 137 17.11 -7.05 -2.50
N LYS A 138 15.97 -7.56 -2.99
CA LYS A 138 15.09 -6.84 -3.93
C LYS A 138 14.43 -5.64 -3.27
N ALA A 139 13.88 -5.80 -2.06
CA ALA A 139 13.22 -4.72 -1.33
C ALA A 139 14.14 -3.51 -1.11
N VAL A 140 15.39 -3.72 -0.69
CA VAL A 140 16.36 -2.63 -0.53
C VAL A 140 16.58 -1.87 -1.84
N MET A 141 16.77 -2.58 -2.95
CA MET A 141 17.01 -1.96 -4.26
C MET A 141 15.79 -1.20 -4.76
N VAL A 142 14.60 -1.80 -4.66
CA VAL A 142 13.36 -1.18 -5.09
C VAL A 142 13.09 0.08 -4.27
N MET A 143 13.23 0.02 -2.95
CA MET A 143 13.00 1.17 -2.06
C MET A 143 13.89 2.37 -2.45
N VAL A 144 15.18 2.16 -2.70
CA VAL A 144 16.09 3.22 -3.12
C VAL A 144 15.74 3.76 -4.51
N ASN A 145 15.54 2.87 -5.48
CA ASN A 145 15.30 3.27 -6.87
C ASN A 145 13.98 4.04 -7.03
N THR A 146 12.90 3.57 -6.39
CA THR A 146 11.59 4.23 -6.47
C THR A 146 11.58 5.56 -5.72
N SER A 147 12.31 5.68 -4.61
CA SER A 147 12.48 6.97 -3.92
C SER A 147 13.20 7.99 -4.78
N ASN A 148 14.32 7.58 -5.41
CA ASN A 148 15.06 8.44 -6.33
C ASN A 148 14.23 8.85 -7.55
N ASP A 149 13.47 7.92 -8.13
CA ASP A 149 12.58 8.22 -9.26
C ASP A 149 11.46 9.19 -8.85
N ALA A 150 10.85 9.01 -7.70
CA ALA A 150 9.81 9.91 -7.19
C ALA A 150 10.37 11.33 -6.93
N MET A 151 11.54 11.45 -6.30
CA MET A 151 12.21 12.75 -6.10
C MET A 151 12.54 13.43 -7.43
N ALA A 152 13.09 12.67 -8.39
CA ALA A 152 13.39 13.21 -9.72
C ALA A 152 12.14 13.72 -10.45
N LYS A 153 11.03 12.97 -10.39
CA LYS A 153 9.74 13.38 -10.97
C LYS A 153 9.16 14.61 -10.27
N ALA A 154 9.34 14.71 -8.96
CA ALA A 154 8.89 15.86 -8.18
C ALA A 154 9.78 17.09 -8.34
N GLY A 155 10.97 16.95 -8.91
CA GLY A 155 11.94 18.04 -9.03
C GLY A 155 12.57 18.46 -7.70
N VAL A 156 12.67 17.52 -6.73
CA VAL A 156 13.24 17.76 -5.40
C VAL A 156 14.49 16.91 -5.19
N THR A 157 15.29 17.30 -4.21
CA THR A 157 16.51 16.59 -3.79
C THR A 157 16.34 15.99 -2.40
N ILE A 158 17.29 15.20 -1.95
CA ILE A 158 17.26 14.63 -0.60
C ILE A 158 17.28 15.71 0.49
N ASP A 159 17.88 16.86 0.22
CA ASP A 159 17.96 17.97 1.18
C ASP A 159 16.59 18.66 1.39
N ASP A 160 15.64 18.46 0.49
CA ASP A 160 14.27 18.98 0.58
C ASP A 160 13.35 18.03 1.37
N ILE A 161 13.83 16.82 1.71
CA ILE A 161 13.03 15.77 2.37
C ILE A 161 13.17 15.88 3.89
N SER A 162 12.10 16.25 4.57
CA SER A 162 12.08 16.34 6.03
C SER A 162 11.85 14.99 6.72
N LEU A 163 11.17 14.05 6.07
CA LEU A 163 10.82 12.75 6.64
C LEU A 163 10.63 11.70 5.55
N VAL A 164 11.17 10.50 5.78
CA VAL A 164 10.91 9.31 4.97
C VAL A 164 10.09 8.33 5.81
N VAL A 165 8.96 7.86 5.29
CA VAL A 165 8.09 6.86 5.94
C VAL A 165 8.11 5.59 5.10
N PRO A 166 9.08 4.68 5.31
CA PRO A 166 9.20 3.46 4.54
C PRO A 166 8.24 2.38 5.03
N HIS A 167 7.97 1.39 4.18
CA HIS A 167 7.30 0.17 4.61
C HIS A 167 8.07 -0.53 5.75
N GLN A 168 7.40 -0.87 6.84
CA GLN A 168 8.02 -1.34 8.09
C GLN A 168 8.10 -2.87 8.19
N ALA A 169 8.34 -3.58 7.08
CA ALA A 169 8.47 -5.04 7.10
C ALA A 169 9.65 -5.53 7.95
N ASN A 170 10.79 -4.85 7.90
CA ASN A 170 12.00 -5.25 8.61
C ASN A 170 12.94 -4.05 8.76
N ILE A 171 13.32 -3.74 10.00
CA ILE A 171 14.25 -2.64 10.31
C ILE A 171 15.59 -2.76 9.54
N ARG A 172 16.04 -3.99 9.26
CA ARG A 172 17.29 -4.22 8.50
C ARG A 172 17.18 -3.76 7.05
N ILE A 173 16.00 -3.88 6.43
CA ILE A 173 15.74 -3.37 5.06
C ILE A 173 15.86 -1.85 5.08
N ILE A 174 15.19 -1.19 6.04
CA ILE A 174 15.23 0.27 6.20
C ILE A 174 16.67 0.75 6.38
N GLN A 175 17.40 0.15 7.33
CA GLN A 175 18.80 0.51 7.60
C GLN A 175 19.71 0.28 6.39
N ALA A 176 19.46 -0.75 5.58
CA ALA A 176 20.24 -1.02 4.38
C ALA A 176 19.91 -0.04 3.24
N ALA A 177 18.66 0.39 3.11
CA ALA A 177 18.25 1.41 2.15
C ALA A 177 18.80 2.80 2.50
N CYS A 178 18.74 3.21 3.77
CA CYS A 178 19.27 4.49 4.25
C CYS A 178 20.81 4.64 4.13
N LYS A 179 21.55 3.57 3.86
CA LYS A 179 23.00 3.61 3.64
C LYS A 179 23.39 3.82 2.18
N ARG A 180 22.45 3.91 1.28
CA ARG A 180 22.65 4.02 -0.17
C ARG A 180 22.18 5.35 -0.72
#